data_18cbf13458d170ea12cb7afd79b8e794
#
_entry.id   18cbf13458d170ea12cb7afd79b8e794
#
_cell.length_a   1.000
_cell.length_b   1.000
_cell.length_c   1.000
_cell.angle_alpha   90.00
_cell.angle_beta   90.00
_cell.angle_gamma   90.00
#
_symmetry.space_group_name_H-M   'P 1'
#
loop_
_entity.id
_entity.type
_entity.pdbx_description
1 polymer ?
#
loop_
_entity_poly.entity_id
_entity_poly.type
_entity_poly.pdbx_seq_one_letter_code
_entity_poly.pdbx_strand_id
1 'polypeptide(L)' 'MSDSELCLQEIGKRIMDRRKRLGLTQEALAEKGEVTTQFVSYAESGKRAMRPENLLKISSALEVSADYL' A
#
# COMPACT_ATOMS: atom_id res chain seq x y z
N MET A 1 14.18 -4.72 -17.69
CA MET A 1 13.26 -4.53 -16.56
C MET A 1 13.70 -3.31 -15.77
N SER A 2 12.81 -2.40 -15.51
CA SER A 2 13.16 -1.19 -14.79
C SER A 2 13.14 -1.42 -13.28
N ASP A 3 14.02 -0.73 -12.57
CA ASP A 3 14.06 -0.82 -11.11
C ASP A 3 12.76 -0.32 -10.48
N SER A 4 12.11 0.65 -11.12
CA SER A 4 10.84 1.19 -10.59
C SER A 4 9.72 0.16 -10.61
N GLU A 5 9.71 -0.74 -11.59
CA GLU A 5 8.71 -1.81 -11.65
C GLU A 5 8.89 -2.80 -10.52
N LEU A 6 10.14 -3.19 -10.23
CA LEU A 6 10.45 -4.05 -9.10
C LEU A 6 10.09 -3.39 -7.78
N CYS A 7 10.37 -2.09 -7.64
CA CYS A 7 10.05 -1.34 -6.43
C CYS A 7 8.55 -1.31 -6.16
N LEU A 8 7.73 -1.16 -7.20
CA LEU A 8 6.27 -1.14 -7.04
C LEU A 8 5.73 -2.46 -6.53
N GLN A 9 6.25 -3.57 -7.06
CA GLN A 9 5.83 -4.90 -6.61
C GLN A 9 6.24 -5.13 -5.16
N GLU A 10 7.43 -4.70 -4.78
CA GLU A 10 7.92 -4.84 -3.43
C GLU A 10 7.12 -4.00 -2.44
N ILE A 11 6.82 -2.77 -2.81
CA ILE A 11 5.97 -1.89 -2.00
C ILE A 11 4.61 -2.51 -1.80
N GLY A 12 4.01 -3.03 -2.87
CA GLY A 12 2.70 -3.67 -2.79
C GLY A 12 2.69 -4.86 -1.86
N LYS A 13 3.74 -5.69 -1.94
CA LYS A 13 3.88 -6.85 -1.06
C LYS A 13 4.00 -6.44 0.40
N ARG A 14 4.76 -5.40 0.68
CA ARG A 14 4.93 -4.89 2.05
C ARG A 14 3.62 -4.35 2.60
N ILE A 15 2.85 -3.65 1.77
CA ILE A 15 1.52 -3.16 2.14
C ILE A 15 0.63 -4.34 2.54
N MET A 16 0.58 -5.35 1.70
CA MET A 16 -0.24 -6.53 1.95
C MET A 16 0.19 -7.26 3.23
N ASP A 17 1.48 -7.48 3.40
CA ASP A 17 2.00 -8.17 4.58
C ASP A 17 1.64 -7.41 5.86
N ARG A 18 1.85 -6.11 5.86
CA ARG A 18 1.55 -5.30 7.05
C ARG A 18 0.06 -5.27 7.33
N ARG A 19 -0.75 -5.15 6.28
CA ARG A 19 -2.20 -5.19 6.41
C ARG A 19 -2.67 -6.47 7.09
N LYS A 20 -2.15 -7.59 6.63
CA LYS A 20 -2.51 -8.89 7.20
C LYS A 20 -2.06 -9.04 8.64
N ARG A 21 -0.89 -8.51 8.98
CA ARG A 21 -0.38 -8.54 10.36
C ARG A 21 -1.26 -7.74 11.30
N LEU A 22 -1.85 -6.66 10.80
CA LEU A 22 -2.78 -5.85 11.59
C LEU A 22 -4.20 -6.42 11.60
N GLY A 23 -4.44 -7.51 10.89
CA GLY A 23 -5.76 -8.14 10.82
C GLY A 23 -6.76 -7.34 10.00
N LEU A 24 -6.30 -6.49 9.09
CA LEU A 24 -7.18 -5.64 8.28
C LEU A 24 -7.51 -6.30 6.95
N THR A 25 -8.77 -6.12 6.51
CA THR A 25 -9.16 -6.43 5.13
C THR A 25 -8.72 -5.27 4.25
N GLN A 26 -8.75 -5.48 2.92
CA GLN A 26 -8.49 -4.38 1.98
C GLN A 26 -9.49 -3.24 2.18
N GLU A 27 -10.75 -3.59 2.43
CA GLU A 27 -11.80 -2.59 2.69
C GLU A 27 -11.51 -1.79 3.96
N ALA A 28 -11.10 -2.46 5.02
CA ALA A 28 -10.78 -1.81 6.28
C ALA A 28 -9.57 -0.88 6.13
N LEU A 29 -8.56 -1.32 5.40
CA LEU A 29 -7.39 -0.48 5.14
C LEU A 29 -7.78 0.74 4.30
N ALA A 30 -8.61 0.54 3.28
CA ALA A 30 -9.07 1.63 2.43
C ALA A 30 -9.79 2.70 3.25
N GLU A 31 -10.68 2.28 4.13
CA GLU A 31 -11.41 3.19 5.00
C GLU A 31 -10.46 3.95 5.93
N LYS A 32 -9.55 3.23 6.55
CA LYS A 32 -8.58 3.82 7.48
C LYS A 32 -7.64 4.80 6.79
N GLY A 33 -7.25 4.50 5.55
CA GLY A 33 -6.36 5.35 4.77
C GLY A 33 -7.06 6.42 3.95
N GLU A 34 -8.39 6.46 4.00
CA GLU A 34 -9.19 7.41 3.22
C GLU A 34 -8.94 7.28 1.72
N VAL A 35 -8.86 6.05 1.25
CA VAL A 35 -8.71 5.72 -0.17
C VAL A 35 -9.75 4.68 -0.55
N THR A 36 -9.84 4.34 -1.83
CA THR A 36 -10.79 3.32 -2.28
C THR A 36 -10.21 1.92 -2.10
N THR A 37 -11.10 0.93 -1.98
CA THR A 37 -10.68 -0.48 -1.92
C THR A 37 -9.96 -0.87 -3.20
N GLN A 38 -10.42 -0.36 -4.34
CA GLN A 38 -9.78 -0.59 -5.62
C GLN A 38 -8.35 -0.07 -5.64
N PHE A 39 -8.12 1.09 -5.04
CA PHE A 39 -6.77 1.64 -4.91
C PHE A 39 -5.87 0.71 -4.09
N VAL A 40 -6.37 0.19 -2.97
CA VAL A 40 -5.61 -0.75 -2.14
C VAL A 40 -5.24 -2.00 -2.95
N SER A 41 -6.20 -2.53 -3.70
CA SER A 41 -5.97 -3.70 -4.54
C SER A 41 -4.86 -3.44 -5.57
N TYR A 42 -4.90 -2.31 -6.25
CA TYR A 42 -3.86 -1.94 -7.22
C TYR A 42 -2.51 -1.72 -6.54
N ALA A 43 -2.51 -1.09 -5.38
CA ALA A 43 -1.28 -0.83 -4.64
C ALA A 43 -0.61 -2.14 -4.23
N GLU A 44 -1.38 -3.10 -3.75
CA GLU A 44 -0.85 -4.40 -3.32
C GLU A 44 -0.36 -5.23 -4.50
N SER A 45 -0.97 -5.07 -5.67
CA SER A 45 -0.56 -5.83 -6.86
C SER A 45 0.66 -5.24 -7.56
N GLY A 46 1.02 -3.99 -7.24
CA GLY A 46 2.14 -3.31 -7.89
C GLY A 46 1.89 -2.94 -9.32
N LYS A 47 0.63 -2.84 -9.74
CA LYS A 47 0.29 -2.54 -11.14
C LYS A 47 0.43 -1.07 -11.50
N ARG A 48 0.37 -0.18 -10.53
CA ARG A 48 0.44 1.25 -10.76
C ARG A 48 1.31 1.92 -9.72
N ALA A 49 2.02 2.97 -10.14
CA ALA A 49 2.76 3.81 -9.21
C ALA A 49 1.79 4.59 -8.33
N MET A 50 2.14 4.73 -7.07
CA MET A 50 1.37 5.54 -6.13
C MET A 50 1.96 6.94 -6.05
N ARG A 51 1.07 7.92 -5.94
CA ARG A 51 1.50 9.28 -5.64
C ARG A 51 2.01 9.33 -4.20
N PRO A 52 3.02 10.17 -3.91
CA PRO A 52 3.54 10.25 -2.54
C PRO A 52 2.46 10.52 -1.49
N GLU A 53 1.48 11.36 -1.80
CA GLU A 53 0.40 11.67 -0.87
C GLU A 53 -0.43 10.44 -0.52
N ASN A 54 -0.67 9.55 -1.49
CA ASN A 54 -1.41 8.32 -1.27
C ASN A 54 -0.58 7.31 -0.49
N LEU A 55 0.72 7.27 -0.78
CA LEU A 55 1.63 6.41 -0.03
C LEU A 55 1.67 6.81 1.44
N LEU A 56 1.67 8.11 1.72
CA LEU A 56 1.64 8.61 3.09
C LEU A 56 0.34 8.20 3.80
N LYS A 57 -0.79 8.28 3.11
CA LYS A 57 -2.07 7.85 3.68
C LYS A 57 -2.05 6.37 4.04
N ILE A 58 -1.54 5.55 3.14
CA ILE A 58 -1.47 4.10 3.35
C ILE A 58 -0.48 3.78 4.49
N SER A 59 0.68 4.40 4.50
CA SER A 59 1.67 4.12 5.54
C SER A 59 1.15 4.54 6.92
N SER A 60 0.45 5.67 7.00
CA SER A 60 -0.16 6.10 8.24
C SER A 60 -1.21 5.10 8.73
N ALA A 61 -2.06 4.62 7.81
CA ALA A 61 -3.09 3.62 8.13
C ALA A 61 -2.47 2.30 8.60
N LEU A 62 -1.30 1.96 8.07
CA LEU A 62 -0.59 0.75 8.44
C LEU A 62 0.31 0.92 9.66
N GLU A 63 0.36 2.14 10.21
CA GLU A 63 1.17 2.46 11.39
C GLU A 63 2.66 2.23 11.17
N VAL A 64 3.13 2.54 9.97
CA VAL A 64 4.56 2.45 9.63
C VAL A 64 5.01 3.74 8.95
N SER A 65 6.32 3.95 8.91
CA SER A 65 6.90 5.05 8.17
C SER A 65 6.79 4.79 6.66
N ALA A 66 6.64 5.85 5.88
CA ALA A 66 6.63 5.73 4.42
C ALA A 66 7.95 5.13 3.91
N ASP A 67 9.04 5.33 4.63
CA ASP A 67 10.34 4.77 4.27
C ASP A 67 10.37 3.25 4.38
N TYR A 68 9.50 2.67 5.20
CA TYR A 68 9.38 1.21 5.32
C TYR A 68 8.91 0.59 4.00
N LEU A 69 8.01 1.26 3.33
CA LEU A 69 7.46 0.78 2.06
C LEU A 69 8.38 1.19 0.91
#